data_b34ea27c88d3ac105df91d7c608acfea
#
_entry.id   b34ea27c88d3ac105df91d7c608acfea
#
_cell.length_a   1.000
_cell.length_b   1.000
_cell.length_c   1.000
_cell.angle_alpha   90.00
_cell.angle_beta   90.00
_cell.angle_gamma   90.00
#
_symmetry.space_group_name_H-M   'P 1'
#
loop_
_entity.id
_entity.type
_entity.pdbx_description
1 polymer ?
#
loop_
_entity_poly.entity_id
_entity_poly.type
_entity_poly.pdbx_seq_one_letter_code
_entity_poly.pdbx_strand_id
1 'polypeptide(L)'
;KAAAADIAPATQLFTPEWIVRYMVENSLGRLWMLNNPGSSLRERMEYYIEPDAEHEDFIRISSPEEITLCDPACGSGHILVYAFELLFHMYEERGYREREIPELILTKNLAGMEIDPRAAQIAELALAMCAREHDRRFFKRAVRADVTVLSSIPLGEDELPGNKKLAE
;
A
#
# COMPACT_ATOMS: atom_id res chain seq x y z
N LYS A 1 -31.50 13.81 -5.35
CA LYS A 1 -30.91 12.96 -4.28
C LYS A 1 -29.96 12.00 -4.97
N ALA A 2 -28.67 12.02 -4.59
CA ALA A 2 -27.68 11.07 -5.08
C ALA A 2 -28.12 9.64 -4.69
N ALA A 3 -27.99 8.67 -5.60
CA ALA A 3 -28.18 7.29 -5.26
C ALA A 3 -27.05 6.80 -4.34
N ALA A 4 -27.28 5.76 -3.52
CA ALA A 4 -26.25 5.22 -2.63
C ALA A 4 -24.96 4.82 -3.40
N ALA A 5 -25.10 4.39 -4.66
CA ALA A 5 -23.98 4.05 -5.55
C ALA A 5 -23.14 5.27 -5.99
N ASP A 6 -23.69 6.50 -5.88
CA ASP A 6 -22.99 7.72 -6.31
C ASP A 6 -22.25 8.40 -5.16
N ILE A 7 -22.44 7.94 -3.92
CA ILE A 7 -21.85 8.57 -2.73
C ILE A 7 -20.34 8.32 -2.69
N ALA A 8 -19.89 7.11 -2.92
CA ALA A 8 -18.48 6.74 -2.88
C ALA A 8 -17.63 7.58 -3.87
N PRO A 9 -17.98 7.70 -5.17
CA PRO A 9 -17.25 8.56 -6.10
C PRO A 9 -17.29 10.05 -5.74
N ALA A 10 -18.41 10.53 -5.18
CA ALA A 10 -18.58 11.94 -4.83
C ALA A 10 -17.81 12.35 -3.57
N THR A 11 -17.41 11.41 -2.73
CA THR A 11 -16.70 11.65 -1.47
C THR A 11 -15.22 11.24 -1.51
N GLN A 12 -14.72 10.79 -2.66
CA GLN A 12 -13.29 10.47 -2.80
C GLN A 12 -12.43 11.71 -2.56
N LEU A 13 -11.64 11.65 -1.51
CA LEU A 13 -10.61 12.64 -1.21
C LEU A 13 -9.25 12.06 -1.58
N PHE A 14 -8.51 12.76 -2.42
CA PHE A 14 -7.12 12.40 -2.68
C PHE A 14 -6.26 12.81 -1.49
N THR A 15 -5.54 11.85 -0.94
CA THR A 15 -4.59 12.13 0.15
C THR A 15 -3.46 13.01 -0.40
N PRO A 16 -3.21 14.20 0.19
CA PRO A 16 -2.10 15.05 -0.22
C PRO A 16 -0.76 14.33 -0.18
N GLU A 17 0.12 14.62 -1.14
CA GLU A 17 1.40 13.93 -1.31
C GLU A 17 2.26 13.93 -0.03
N TRP A 18 2.33 15.04 0.68
CA TRP A 18 3.11 15.13 1.91
C TRP A 18 2.59 14.20 3.02
N ILE A 19 1.26 13.96 3.09
CA ILE A 19 0.66 13.01 4.03
C ILE A 19 1.04 11.58 3.65
N VAL A 20 0.95 11.25 2.34
CA VAL A 20 1.36 9.94 1.83
C VAL A 20 2.81 9.66 2.21
N ARG A 21 3.71 10.60 1.92
CA ARG A 21 5.13 10.49 2.26
C ARG A 21 5.33 10.34 3.77
N TYR A 22 4.73 11.23 4.56
CA TYR A 22 4.82 11.16 6.02
C TYR A 22 4.39 9.79 6.57
N MET A 23 3.26 9.25 6.10
CA MET A 23 2.75 7.96 6.56
C MET A 23 3.68 6.81 6.19
N VAL A 24 4.11 6.73 4.96
CA VAL A 24 4.94 5.62 4.46
C VAL A 24 6.37 5.70 5.02
N GLU A 25 6.95 6.88 5.10
CA GLU A 25 8.30 7.07 5.65
C GLU A 25 8.37 6.73 7.14
N ASN A 26 7.32 7.06 7.90
CA ASN A 26 7.27 6.79 9.35
C ASN A 26 6.65 5.42 9.72
N SER A 27 6.26 4.62 8.75
CA SER A 27 5.85 3.21 8.94
C SER A 27 6.84 2.27 8.26
N LEU A 28 6.72 2.10 6.96
CA LEU A 28 7.59 1.24 6.14
C LEU A 28 9.06 1.66 6.21
N GLY A 29 9.33 2.96 6.00
CA GLY A 29 10.68 3.52 6.08
C GLY A 29 11.28 3.32 7.47
N ARG A 30 10.51 3.60 8.52
CA ARG A 30 10.94 3.40 9.91
C ARG A 30 11.28 1.94 10.22
N LEU A 31 10.44 1.01 9.77
CA LEU A 31 10.71 -0.42 9.94
C LEU A 31 12.06 -0.80 9.31
N TRP A 32 12.31 -0.30 8.09
CA TRP A 32 13.58 -0.55 7.41
C TRP A 32 14.76 0.05 8.16
N MET A 33 14.69 1.34 8.55
CA MET A 33 15.77 2.03 9.26
C MET A 33 16.12 1.40 10.60
N LEU A 34 15.12 0.95 11.36
CA LEU A 34 15.34 0.24 12.64
C LEU A 34 16.10 -1.08 12.45
N ASN A 35 15.91 -1.77 11.33
CA ASN A 35 16.63 -2.99 11.00
C ASN A 35 17.96 -2.73 10.25
N ASN A 36 18.11 -1.54 9.65
CA ASN A 36 19.25 -1.16 8.82
C ASN A 36 19.69 0.27 9.10
N PRO A 37 20.30 0.58 10.28
CA PRO A 37 20.64 1.95 10.67
C PRO A 37 21.60 2.67 9.71
N GLY A 38 22.35 1.92 8.91
CA GLY A 38 23.28 2.47 7.90
C GLY A 38 22.68 2.57 6.48
N SER A 39 21.37 2.40 6.32
CA SER A 39 20.72 2.45 5.00
C SER A 39 20.74 3.85 4.40
N SER A 40 21.06 3.95 3.10
CA SER A 40 21.01 5.20 2.34
C SER A 40 19.56 5.67 2.08
N LEU A 41 18.56 4.83 2.38
CA LEU A 41 17.15 5.18 2.26
C LEU A 41 16.80 6.44 3.04
N ARG A 42 17.50 6.70 4.17
CA ARG A 42 17.31 7.90 4.97
C ARG A 42 17.40 9.20 4.17
N GLU A 43 18.31 9.27 3.21
CA GLU A 43 18.54 10.45 2.38
C GLU A 43 17.39 10.74 1.41
N ARG A 44 16.51 9.76 1.17
CA ARG A 44 15.35 9.85 0.27
C ARG A 44 14.05 10.18 0.99
N MET A 45 14.05 10.14 2.33
CA MET A 45 12.86 10.33 3.17
C MET A 45 12.86 11.74 3.77
N GLU A 46 12.03 12.62 3.21
CA GLU A 46 11.94 14.04 3.60
C GLU A 46 11.19 14.23 4.94
N TYR A 47 10.16 13.41 5.16
CA TYR A 47 9.25 13.51 6.32
C TYR A 47 9.54 12.47 7.40
N TYR A 48 10.65 11.76 7.30
CA TYR A 48 11.04 10.77 8.29
C TYR A 48 11.44 11.41 9.61
N ILE A 49 10.85 10.93 10.69
CA ILE A 49 11.17 11.36 12.06
C ILE A 49 12.05 10.30 12.73
N GLU A 50 13.24 10.73 13.13
CA GLU A 50 14.14 9.88 13.91
C GLU A 50 13.47 9.51 15.25
N PRO A 51 13.54 8.26 15.69
CA PRO A 51 13.04 7.87 16.99
C PRO A 51 13.89 8.52 18.13
N ASP A 52 13.22 9.05 19.15
CA ASP A 52 13.86 9.74 20.29
C ASP A 52 14.64 8.79 21.21
N ALA A 53 14.43 7.50 21.14
CA ALA A 53 15.08 6.48 21.97
C ALA A 53 15.34 5.20 21.18
N GLU A 54 16.32 4.42 21.64
CA GLU A 54 16.51 3.05 21.16
C GLU A 54 15.26 2.24 21.46
N HIS A 55 14.50 1.89 20.42
CA HIS A 55 13.35 1.02 20.55
C HIS A 55 13.84 -0.42 20.64
N GLU A 56 13.69 -1.01 21.81
CA GLU A 56 14.06 -2.42 22.04
C GLU A 56 13.07 -3.39 21.39
N ASP A 57 11.82 -2.95 21.16
CA ASP A 57 10.73 -3.81 20.69
C ASP A 57 10.20 -3.34 19.33
N PHE A 58 10.77 -3.90 18.26
CA PHE A 58 10.29 -3.71 16.89
C PHE A 58 10.40 -4.99 16.07
N ILE A 59 9.61 -5.09 15.01
CA ILE A 59 9.61 -6.26 14.11
C ILE A 59 10.99 -6.40 13.46
N ARG A 60 11.62 -7.54 13.68
CA ARG A 60 12.91 -7.88 13.07
C ARG A 60 12.68 -8.50 11.69
N ILE A 61 13.37 -7.95 10.71
CA ILE A 61 13.36 -8.42 9.33
C ILE A 61 14.79 -8.63 8.85
N SER A 62 15.01 -9.64 8.04
CA SER A 62 16.31 -9.95 7.43
C SER A 62 16.37 -9.58 5.95
N SER A 63 15.22 -9.47 5.30
CA SER A 63 15.10 -9.23 3.87
C SER A 63 13.89 -8.32 3.56
N PRO A 64 13.93 -7.52 2.49
CA PRO A 64 12.77 -6.75 2.05
C PRO A 64 11.55 -7.63 1.73
N GLU A 65 11.76 -8.89 1.35
CA GLU A 65 10.69 -9.83 1.03
C GLU A 65 9.79 -10.20 2.21
N GLU A 66 10.24 -9.95 3.45
CA GLU A 66 9.48 -10.21 4.67
C GLU A 66 8.52 -9.07 5.01
N ILE A 67 8.65 -7.93 4.34
CA ILE A 67 7.80 -6.76 4.57
C ILE A 67 6.50 -6.93 3.80
N THR A 68 5.38 -6.75 4.48
CA THR A 68 4.07 -6.63 3.86
C THR A 68 3.40 -5.33 4.27
N LEU A 69 2.86 -4.61 3.28
CA LEU A 69 2.09 -3.40 3.47
C LEU A 69 0.73 -3.57 2.83
N CYS A 70 -0.31 -3.39 3.61
CA CYS A 70 -1.69 -3.40 3.13
C CYS A 70 -2.32 -2.03 3.34
N ASP A 71 -2.88 -1.47 2.26
CA ASP A 71 -3.72 -0.29 2.33
C ASP A 71 -5.19 -0.73 2.22
N PRO A 72 -5.97 -0.71 3.31
CA PRO A 72 -7.34 -1.22 3.34
C PRO A 72 -8.37 -0.29 2.69
N ALA A 73 -7.96 0.89 2.23
CA ALA A 73 -8.79 1.88 1.55
C ALA A 73 -7.94 2.64 0.51
N CYS A 74 -7.33 1.89 -0.42
CA CYS A 74 -6.23 2.40 -1.22
C CYS A 74 -6.62 3.49 -2.24
N GLY A 75 -7.90 3.66 -2.54
CA GLY A 75 -8.35 4.62 -3.53
C GLY A 75 -7.67 4.38 -4.89
N SER A 76 -7.05 5.41 -5.42
CA SER A 76 -6.24 5.34 -6.64
C SER A 76 -4.78 4.92 -6.42
N GLY A 77 -4.41 4.48 -5.20
CA GLY A 77 -3.16 3.80 -4.92
C GLY A 77 -1.96 4.68 -4.54
N HIS A 78 -2.16 5.94 -4.14
CA HIS A 78 -1.06 6.85 -3.84
C HIS A 78 -0.09 6.33 -2.76
N ILE A 79 -0.63 5.74 -1.68
CA ILE A 79 0.19 5.12 -0.62
C ILE A 79 0.97 3.94 -1.18
N LEU A 80 0.32 3.08 -1.96
CA LEU A 80 0.95 1.89 -2.55
C LEU A 80 2.04 2.27 -3.56
N VAL A 81 1.83 3.31 -4.36
CA VAL A 81 2.81 3.82 -5.33
C VAL A 81 4.06 4.33 -4.61
N TYR A 82 3.90 5.15 -3.58
CA TYR A 82 5.06 5.66 -2.83
C TYR A 82 5.76 4.55 -2.02
N ALA A 83 4.99 3.61 -1.47
CA ALA A 83 5.56 2.42 -0.84
C ALA A 83 6.36 1.56 -1.83
N PHE A 84 5.89 1.44 -3.09
CA PHE A 84 6.63 0.78 -4.15
C PHE A 84 8.01 1.42 -4.37
N GLU A 85 8.09 2.75 -4.43
CA GLU A 85 9.36 3.47 -4.60
C GLU A 85 10.35 3.18 -3.46
N LEU A 86 9.89 3.24 -2.20
CA LEU A 86 10.76 2.94 -1.06
C LEU A 86 11.21 1.47 -1.04
N LEU A 87 10.30 0.54 -1.29
CA LEU A 87 10.62 -0.88 -1.39
C LEU A 87 11.64 -1.15 -2.50
N PHE A 88 11.47 -0.50 -3.65
CA PHE A 88 12.41 -0.65 -4.76
C PHE A 88 13.85 -0.33 -4.31
N HIS A 89 14.05 0.78 -3.60
CA HIS A 89 15.36 1.15 -3.07
C HIS A 89 15.87 0.19 -1.98
N MET A 90 15.00 -0.37 -1.16
CA MET A 90 15.39 -1.40 -0.17
C MET A 90 15.94 -2.66 -0.86
N TYR A 91 15.30 -3.09 -1.95
CA TYR A 91 15.78 -4.21 -2.75
C TYR A 91 17.09 -3.89 -3.48
N GLU A 92 17.24 -2.67 -4.04
CA GLU A 92 18.49 -2.21 -4.65
C GLU A 92 19.65 -2.26 -3.65
N GLU A 93 19.46 -1.75 -2.44
CA GLU A 93 20.47 -1.80 -1.36
C GLU A 93 20.90 -3.24 -1.02
N ARG A 94 20.01 -4.20 -1.19
CA ARG A 94 20.28 -5.62 -0.99
C ARG A 94 20.88 -6.32 -2.21
N GLY A 95 21.13 -5.58 -3.30
CA GLY A 95 21.79 -6.09 -4.50
C GLY A 95 20.90 -6.92 -5.43
N TYR A 96 19.57 -6.79 -5.31
CA TYR A 96 18.65 -7.43 -6.24
C TYR A 96 18.77 -6.77 -7.63
N ARG A 97 18.46 -7.55 -8.68
CA ARG A 97 18.49 -7.01 -10.04
C ARG A 97 17.27 -6.16 -10.29
N GLU A 98 17.44 -4.92 -10.75
CA GLU A 98 16.38 -3.95 -10.99
C GLU A 98 15.14 -4.54 -11.69
N ARG A 99 15.34 -5.33 -12.74
CA ARG A 99 14.23 -5.94 -13.50
C ARG A 99 13.43 -7.03 -12.74
N GLU A 100 13.95 -7.56 -11.64
CA GLU A 100 13.31 -8.60 -10.83
C GLU A 100 12.53 -7.99 -9.67
N ILE A 101 12.95 -6.81 -9.20
CA ILE A 101 12.37 -6.11 -8.07
C ILE A 101 10.87 -5.80 -8.24
N PRO A 102 10.38 -5.27 -9.37
CA PRO A 102 8.96 -4.95 -9.52
C PRO A 102 8.03 -6.14 -9.29
N GLU A 103 8.40 -7.32 -9.77
CA GLU A 103 7.62 -8.54 -9.56
C GLU A 103 7.58 -8.94 -8.08
N LEU A 104 8.73 -8.86 -7.39
CA LEU A 104 8.82 -9.16 -5.96
C LEU A 104 7.94 -8.21 -5.14
N ILE A 105 8.00 -6.91 -5.41
CA ILE A 105 7.19 -5.91 -4.71
C ILE A 105 5.70 -6.19 -4.88
N LEU A 106 5.24 -6.42 -6.11
CA LEU A 106 3.84 -6.61 -6.41
C LEU A 106 3.26 -7.94 -5.93
N THR A 107 4.12 -8.96 -5.78
CA THR A 107 3.66 -10.31 -5.38
C THR A 107 3.87 -10.62 -3.90
N LYS A 108 4.78 -9.90 -3.23
CA LYS A 108 5.16 -10.21 -1.84
C LYS A 108 4.87 -9.08 -0.86
N ASN A 109 4.99 -7.83 -1.29
CA ASN A 109 5.04 -6.70 -0.37
C ASN A 109 3.75 -5.88 -0.31
N LEU A 110 3.07 -5.66 -1.43
CA LEU A 110 1.97 -4.71 -1.51
C LEU A 110 0.62 -5.41 -1.71
N ALA A 111 -0.35 -5.00 -0.88
CA ALA A 111 -1.75 -5.37 -1.04
C ALA A 111 -2.62 -4.12 -0.86
N GLY A 112 -3.71 -4.02 -1.64
CA GLY A 112 -4.69 -2.95 -1.52
C GLY A 112 -6.11 -3.49 -1.44
N MET A 113 -6.99 -2.77 -0.75
CA MET A 113 -8.42 -3.01 -0.77
C MET A 113 -9.15 -1.73 -1.14
N GLU A 114 -10.20 -1.84 -1.96
CA GLU A 114 -10.97 -0.67 -2.40
C GLU A 114 -12.43 -1.09 -2.65
N ILE A 115 -13.37 -0.18 -2.36
CA ILE A 115 -14.81 -0.41 -2.59
C ILE A 115 -15.27 0.08 -3.97
N ASP A 116 -14.57 1.08 -4.55
CA ASP A 116 -14.85 1.56 -5.91
C ASP A 116 -14.00 0.80 -6.94
N PRO A 117 -14.62 -0.03 -7.81
CA PRO A 117 -13.88 -0.79 -8.82
C PRO A 117 -13.06 0.11 -9.75
N ARG A 118 -13.49 1.35 -9.99
CA ARG A 118 -12.79 2.29 -10.87
C ARG A 118 -11.52 2.81 -10.22
N ALA A 119 -11.59 3.14 -8.92
CA ALA A 119 -10.41 3.53 -8.17
C ALA A 119 -9.40 2.39 -8.07
N ALA A 120 -9.87 1.16 -7.80
CA ALA A 120 -9.02 -0.03 -7.78
C ALA A 120 -8.29 -0.26 -9.12
N GLN A 121 -8.98 -0.10 -10.26
CA GLN A 121 -8.37 -0.20 -11.59
C GLN A 121 -7.30 0.87 -11.82
N ILE A 122 -7.49 2.09 -11.29
CA ILE A 122 -6.48 3.15 -11.37
C ILE A 122 -5.26 2.77 -10.53
N ALA A 123 -5.47 2.26 -9.32
CA ALA A 123 -4.39 1.79 -8.45
C ALA A 123 -3.57 0.66 -9.10
N GLU A 124 -4.24 -0.35 -9.68
CA GLU A 124 -3.58 -1.44 -10.43
C GLU A 124 -2.75 -0.89 -11.59
N LEU A 125 -3.33 0.05 -12.37
CA LEU A 125 -2.63 0.67 -13.49
C LEU A 125 -1.42 1.47 -13.01
N ALA A 126 -1.56 2.28 -11.96
CA ALA A 126 -0.47 3.09 -11.41
C ALA A 126 0.71 2.21 -10.97
N LEU A 127 0.44 1.13 -10.22
CA LEU A 127 1.45 0.16 -9.80
C LEU A 127 2.10 -0.56 -11.00
N ALA A 128 1.30 -0.92 -12.01
CA ALA A 128 1.84 -1.53 -13.23
C ALA A 128 2.73 -0.56 -14.03
N MET A 129 2.44 0.73 -13.99
CA MET A 129 3.29 1.77 -14.61
C MET A 129 4.59 1.94 -13.83
N CYS A 130 4.58 1.99 -12.50
CA CYS A 130 5.80 1.98 -11.69
C CYS A 130 6.68 0.77 -12.01
N ALA A 131 6.09 -0.42 -12.05
CA ALA A 131 6.82 -1.63 -12.43
C ALA A 131 7.41 -1.55 -13.85
N ARG A 132 6.68 -0.92 -14.77
CA ARG A 132 7.11 -0.76 -16.17
C ARG A 132 8.27 0.22 -16.33
N GLU A 133 8.41 1.20 -15.47
CA GLU A 133 9.55 2.13 -15.47
C GLU A 133 10.87 1.39 -15.26
N HIS A 134 10.87 0.40 -14.36
CA HIS A 134 12.06 -0.39 -14.03
C HIS A 134 12.23 -1.65 -14.88
N ASP A 135 11.14 -2.24 -15.38
CA ASP A 135 11.20 -3.38 -16.32
C ASP A 135 10.43 -3.12 -17.61
N ARG A 136 11.15 -2.76 -18.68
CA ARG A 136 10.54 -2.50 -20.00
C ARG A 136 9.72 -3.67 -20.56
N ARG A 137 9.89 -4.89 -20.04
CA ARG A 137 9.16 -6.08 -20.45
C ARG A 137 8.07 -6.48 -19.46
N PHE A 138 7.80 -5.67 -18.44
CA PHE A 138 6.86 -6.00 -17.37
C PHE A 138 5.49 -6.46 -17.90
N PHE A 139 4.89 -5.75 -18.85
CA PHE A 139 3.60 -6.13 -19.43
C PHE A 139 3.58 -7.44 -20.20
N LYS A 140 4.74 -8.05 -20.46
CA LYS A 140 4.81 -9.40 -21.03
C LYS A 140 4.76 -10.49 -19.95
N ARG A 141 4.85 -10.11 -18.69
CA ARG A 141 4.74 -11.01 -17.55
C ARG A 141 3.27 -11.08 -17.12
N ALA A 142 2.83 -12.20 -16.60
CA ALA A 142 1.48 -12.37 -16.06
C ALA A 142 1.40 -11.92 -14.59
N VAL A 143 2.08 -10.81 -14.23
CA VAL A 143 2.10 -10.25 -12.87
C VAL A 143 1.06 -9.14 -12.79
N ARG A 144 0.27 -9.17 -11.73
CA ARG A 144 -0.71 -8.13 -11.39
C ARG A 144 -0.46 -7.66 -9.97
N ALA A 145 -0.80 -6.39 -9.70
CA ALA A 145 -0.87 -5.88 -8.35
C ALA A 145 -2.02 -6.57 -7.58
N ASP A 146 -1.81 -6.80 -6.31
CA ASP A 146 -2.85 -7.36 -5.42
C ASP A 146 -3.75 -6.23 -4.91
N VAL A 147 -4.76 -5.88 -5.71
CA VAL A 147 -5.79 -4.90 -5.32
C VAL A 147 -7.16 -5.57 -5.36
N THR A 148 -7.71 -5.79 -4.17
CA THR A 148 -8.99 -6.47 -3.99
C THR A 148 -10.14 -5.48 -3.96
N VAL A 149 -11.14 -5.66 -4.84
CA VAL A 149 -12.39 -4.89 -4.79
C VAL A 149 -13.34 -5.52 -3.79
N LEU A 150 -13.70 -4.76 -2.76
CA LEU A 150 -14.66 -5.19 -1.74
C LEU A 150 -16.09 -4.96 -2.24
N SER A 151 -16.91 -5.99 -2.19
CA SER A 151 -18.35 -5.88 -2.47
C SER A 151 -19.14 -5.98 -1.16
N SER A 152 -20.17 -5.14 -1.02
CA SER A 152 -21.12 -5.28 0.09
C SER A 152 -21.88 -6.60 -0.07
N ILE A 153 -21.82 -7.45 0.94
CA ILE A 153 -22.73 -8.59 1.07
C ILE A 153 -24.02 -8.02 1.66
N PRO A 154 -25.18 -8.14 0.98
CA PRO A 154 -26.45 -7.77 1.60
C PRO A 154 -26.68 -8.71 2.79
N LEU A 155 -26.51 -8.18 4.00
CA LEU A 155 -26.91 -8.90 5.21
C LEU A 155 -28.43 -8.98 5.22
N GLY A 156 -28.99 -10.18 5.35
CA GLY A 156 -30.41 -10.36 5.63
C GLY A 156 -30.77 -9.66 6.94
N GLU A 157 -32.00 -9.16 7.05
CA GLU A 157 -32.47 -8.49 8.29
C GLU A 157 -32.28 -9.33 9.54
N ASP A 158 -32.22 -10.67 9.39
CA ASP A 158 -32.02 -11.63 10.49
C ASP A 158 -30.55 -11.83 10.91
N GLU A 159 -29.59 -11.32 10.13
CA GLU A 159 -28.15 -11.53 10.35
C GLU A 159 -27.47 -10.39 11.16
N LEU A 160 -28.20 -9.31 11.43
CA LEU A 160 -27.67 -8.21 12.25
C LEU A 160 -27.73 -8.57 13.74
N PRO A 161 -26.61 -8.79 14.43
CA PRO A 161 -26.62 -9.03 15.85
C PRO A 161 -27.11 -7.78 16.58
N GLY A 162 -28.33 -7.77 17.06
CA GLY A 162 -28.90 -6.70 17.89
C GLY A 162 -30.26 -6.14 17.47
N ASN A 163 -30.82 -6.48 16.32
CA ASN A 163 -32.10 -5.92 15.84
C ASN A 163 -33.36 -6.47 16.50
N LYS A 164 -33.26 -7.32 17.51
CA LYS A 164 -34.42 -7.88 18.24
C LYS A 164 -35.01 -6.96 19.35
N LYS A 165 -34.57 -5.73 19.53
CA LYS A 165 -35.00 -4.86 20.65
C LYS A 165 -35.38 -3.42 20.31
N LEU A 166 -35.64 -3.07 19.04
CA LEU A 166 -36.07 -1.71 18.67
C LEU A 166 -37.48 -1.67 18.05
N ALA A 167 -38.26 -2.71 18.19
CA ALA A 167 -39.67 -2.79 17.73
C ALA A 167 -40.63 -3.08 18.89
N GLU A 168 -40.60 -2.24 19.96
CA GLU A 168 -41.66 -2.04 20.94
C GLU A 168 -41.77 -0.57 21.30
#